data_6794a31b1108e503b8421ea516278b67
#
_entry.id   6794a31b1108e503b8421ea516278b67
#
_cell.length_a   1.000
_cell.length_b   1.000
_cell.length_c   1.000
_cell.angle_alpha   90.00
_cell.angle_beta   90.00
_cell.angle_gamma   90.00
#
_symmetry.space_group_name_H-M   'P 1'
#
loop_
_entity.id
_entity.type
_entity.pdbx_description
1 polymer ?
#
loop_
_entity_poly.entity_id
_entity_poly.type
_entity_poly.pdbx_seq_one_letter_code
_entity_poly.pdbx_strand_id
1 'polypeptide(L)'
;MMRNLVKLAVLAAGLSVAACDSASIGKAAVEAPTLNAGQPGLTRRAIAKLPGAEPLPAMHWDGRDSSAEWTDATLAALDSEGAVLMSRVPSDVMEYCPSYASQSPENRKAFWAGLLSAMAKYESSHNPRAKGGGGRYQGLMQISTATARNFGCDGSMLDAKANMACAVKIAATQVSQDNAIARGNGGWRGVARDWMPLRNKAKRAEIAGWTKKQAYCK
;
A
#
# COMPACT_ATOMS: atom_id res chain seq x y z
N MET A 1 68.35 -5.46 -2.41
CA MET A 1 69.25 -4.51 -1.66
C MET A 1 68.41 -3.33 -1.17
N MET A 2 68.61 -2.98 0.04
CA MET A 2 68.24 -1.77 0.80
C MET A 2 66.74 -1.65 1.25
N ARG A 3 66.58 -2.05 2.47
CA ARG A 3 65.50 -1.75 3.41
C ARG A 3 65.62 -0.31 3.89
N ASN A 4 64.56 0.47 3.89
CA ASN A 4 64.47 1.68 4.68
C ASN A 4 63.30 1.59 5.65
N LEU A 5 63.67 1.43 6.95
CA LEU A 5 62.79 1.62 8.09
C LEU A 5 62.59 3.13 8.30
N VAL A 6 61.35 3.57 8.40
CA VAL A 6 60.98 4.87 8.95
C VAL A 6 60.32 4.65 10.31
N LYS A 7 60.93 5.24 11.31
CA LYS A 7 60.50 5.19 12.73
C LYS A 7 59.31 6.10 12.96
N LEU A 8 58.28 5.58 13.60
CA LEU A 8 57.11 6.37 14.06
C LEU A 8 57.49 7.01 15.42
N ALA A 9 57.42 8.32 15.51
CA ALA A 9 57.47 9.07 16.77
C ALA A 9 56.03 9.29 17.27
N VAL A 10 55.75 8.82 18.48
CA VAL A 10 54.46 9.03 19.17
C VAL A 10 54.61 10.32 19.99
N LEU A 11 53.83 11.35 19.64
CA LEU A 11 53.65 12.53 20.51
C LEU A 11 52.33 12.34 21.29
N ALA A 12 52.44 12.23 22.59
CA ALA A 12 51.34 12.30 23.52
C ALA A 12 51.01 13.76 23.81
N ALA A 13 49.84 14.22 23.38
CA ALA A 13 49.30 15.50 23.80
C ALA A 13 48.16 15.26 24.81
N GLY A 14 48.40 15.69 26.04
CA GLY A 14 47.39 15.64 27.11
C GLY A 14 46.28 16.68 26.83
N LEU A 15 45.02 16.23 26.86
CA LEU A 15 43.87 17.10 26.90
C LEU A 15 43.31 17.21 28.31
N SER A 16 43.33 18.41 28.83
CA SER A 16 42.65 18.81 30.07
C SER A 16 41.17 18.79 29.88
N VAL A 17 40.43 18.02 30.67
CA VAL A 17 38.95 18.05 30.71
C VAL A 17 38.51 19.21 31.59
N ALA A 18 37.92 20.22 30.96
CA ALA A 18 37.15 21.25 31.70
C ALA A 18 35.75 20.66 31.99
N ALA A 19 35.44 20.57 33.28
CA ALA A 19 34.07 20.23 33.74
C ALA A 19 33.12 21.38 33.44
N CYS A 20 32.13 21.19 32.59
CA CYS A 20 31.02 22.06 32.48
C CYS A 20 29.87 21.54 33.34
N ASP A 21 29.44 22.35 34.29
CA ASP A 21 28.27 22.17 35.14
C ASP A 21 27.02 21.92 34.28
N SER A 22 26.38 20.81 34.52
CA SER A 22 25.11 20.47 33.89
C SER A 22 23.95 21.11 34.67
N ALA A 23 23.45 22.19 34.17
CA ALA A 23 22.14 22.70 34.59
C ALA A 23 21.05 21.65 34.24
N SER A 24 20.38 21.14 35.26
CA SER A 24 19.28 20.17 35.15
C SER A 24 18.06 20.83 34.47
N ILE A 25 17.91 20.61 33.19
CA ILE A 25 16.63 20.81 32.49
C ILE A 25 15.78 19.59 32.77
N GLY A 26 14.73 19.77 33.59
CA GLY A 26 13.74 18.73 33.85
C GLY A 26 13.12 18.22 32.55
N LYS A 27 13.51 17.03 32.12
CA LYS A 27 12.77 16.28 31.11
C LYS A 27 11.48 15.81 31.75
N ALA A 28 10.37 16.49 31.43
CA ALA A 28 9.06 15.86 31.51
C ALA A 28 9.08 14.70 30.50
N ALA A 29 9.30 13.50 31.01
CA ALA A 29 9.10 12.29 30.23
C ALA A 29 7.60 12.21 29.94
N VAL A 30 7.21 12.46 28.68
CA VAL A 30 5.91 12.05 28.18
C VAL A 30 5.99 10.54 28.11
N GLU A 31 5.48 9.86 29.14
CA GLU A 31 5.30 8.42 29.12
C GLU A 31 4.40 8.07 27.93
N ALA A 32 4.96 7.40 26.93
CA ALA A 32 4.18 6.78 25.88
C ALA A 32 3.25 5.74 26.55
N PRO A 33 1.93 5.77 26.27
CA PRO A 33 1.00 4.81 26.86
C PRO A 33 1.43 3.39 26.47
N THR A 34 1.83 2.59 27.46
CA THR A 34 2.05 1.16 27.29
C THR A 34 0.71 0.51 26.97
N LEU A 35 0.56 0.04 25.72
CA LEU A 35 -0.61 -0.73 25.32
C LEU A 35 -0.56 -2.09 26.05
N ASN A 36 -1.42 -2.27 27.05
CA ASN A 36 -1.62 -3.54 27.70
C ASN A 36 -2.19 -4.55 26.69
N ALA A 37 -1.55 -5.71 26.56
CA ALA A 37 -1.91 -6.81 25.64
C ALA A 37 -3.29 -7.45 25.85
N GLY A 38 -4.16 -6.84 26.63
CA GLY A 38 -5.52 -7.34 26.95
C GLY A 38 -6.67 -6.39 26.58
N GLN A 39 -6.39 -5.20 26.01
CA GLN A 39 -7.45 -4.34 25.50
C GLN A 39 -7.76 -4.68 24.04
N PRO A 40 -9.05 -4.77 23.64
CA PRO A 40 -9.37 -4.88 22.22
C PRO A 40 -8.80 -3.65 21.53
N GLY A 41 -7.82 -3.88 20.63
CA GLY A 41 -7.14 -2.80 19.93
C GLY A 41 -8.18 -1.87 19.31
N LEU A 42 -8.04 -0.57 19.57
CA LEU A 42 -8.86 0.44 18.92
C LEU A 42 -8.75 0.23 17.40
N THR A 43 -9.88 -0.09 16.77
CA THR A 43 -9.93 -0.19 15.32
C THR A 43 -9.54 1.17 14.74
N ARG A 44 -8.91 1.21 13.57
CA ARG A 44 -8.56 2.48 12.88
C ARG A 44 -9.78 3.38 12.71
N ARG A 45 -10.98 2.82 12.64
CA ARG A 45 -12.26 3.55 12.65
C ARG A 45 -12.50 4.29 13.98
N ALA A 46 -12.10 3.70 15.11
CA ALA A 46 -12.14 4.39 16.41
C ALA A 46 -11.04 5.44 16.49
N ILE A 47 -9.86 5.17 15.94
CA ILE A 47 -8.75 6.12 15.85
C ILE A 47 -9.12 7.27 14.92
N ALA A 48 -9.75 7.03 13.76
CA ALA A 48 -10.21 8.05 12.82
C ALA A 48 -11.29 8.99 13.40
N LYS A 49 -11.87 8.65 14.53
CA LYS A 49 -12.79 9.53 15.29
C LYS A 49 -12.10 10.35 16.37
N LEU A 50 -10.81 10.15 16.58
CA LEU A 50 -10.05 10.96 17.54
C LEU A 50 -9.70 12.31 16.89
N PRO A 51 -9.70 13.41 17.67
CA PRO A 51 -9.22 14.70 17.19
C PRO A 51 -7.78 14.58 16.66
N GLY A 52 -7.55 14.94 15.39
CA GLY A 52 -6.24 14.88 14.75
C GLY A 52 -5.94 13.58 13.97
N ALA A 53 -6.85 12.60 13.91
CA ALA A 53 -6.68 11.46 13.04
C ALA A 53 -6.96 11.83 11.57
N GLU A 54 -6.05 11.48 10.67
CA GLU A 54 -6.25 11.69 9.24
C GLU A 54 -7.42 10.80 8.74
N PRO A 55 -8.35 11.39 7.96
CA PRO A 55 -9.47 10.63 7.40
C PRO A 55 -8.96 9.58 6.41
N LEU A 56 -9.66 8.45 6.34
CA LEU A 56 -9.38 7.44 5.30
C LEU A 56 -9.59 8.07 3.91
N PRO A 57 -8.72 7.74 2.93
CA PRO A 57 -8.91 8.21 1.57
C PRO A 57 -10.20 7.66 0.97
N ALA A 58 -10.84 8.45 0.10
CA ALA A 58 -12.09 8.06 -0.56
C ALA A 58 -11.91 6.81 -1.41
N MET A 59 -12.80 5.83 -1.23
CA MET A 59 -12.83 4.56 -1.94
C MET A 59 -14.15 4.37 -2.68
N HIS A 60 -14.12 3.60 -3.78
CA HIS A 60 -15.34 3.35 -4.57
C HIS A 60 -16.39 2.52 -3.80
N TRP A 61 -15.99 1.79 -2.80
CA TRP A 61 -16.87 1.01 -1.92
C TRP A 61 -17.35 1.74 -0.67
N ASP A 62 -17.04 3.02 -0.51
CA ASP A 62 -17.49 3.79 0.64
C ASP A 62 -19.02 3.72 0.80
N GLY A 63 -19.47 3.72 2.05
CA GLY A 63 -20.89 3.55 2.39
C GLY A 63 -21.38 2.09 2.44
N ARG A 64 -20.54 1.10 2.11
CA ARG A 64 -20.84 -0.31 2.34
C ARG A 64 -20.49 -0.71 3.77
N ASP A 65 -21.22 -1.69 4.29
CA ASP A 65 -20.89 -2.30 5.58
C ASP A 65 -19.45 -2.84 5.54
N SER A 66 -18.68 -2.58 6.57
CA SER A 66 -17.26 -2.97 6.69
C SER A 66 -16.32 -2.37 5.65
N SER A 67 -16.75 -1.38 4.84
CA SER A 67 -15.88 -0.77 3.82
C SER A 67 -14.63 -0.12 4.40
N ALA A 68 -14.72 0.46 5.59
CA ALA A 68 -13.56 1.01 6.31
C ALA A 68 -12.52 -0.07 6.64
N GLU A 69 -12.97 -1.28 7.03
CA GLU A 69 -12.09 -2.41 7.31
C GLU A 69 -11.39 -2.92 6.04
N TRP A 70 -12.07 -2.88 4.88
CA TRP A 70 -11.45 -3.25 3.60
C TRP A 70 -10.41 -2.23 3.18
N THR A 71 -10.70 -0.94 3.40
CA THR A 71 -9.76 0.15 3.15
C THR A 71 -8.51 0.01 4.01
N ASP A 72 -8.70 -0.21 5.33
CA ASP A 72 -7.59 -0.42 6.26
C ASP A 72 -6.72 -1.62 5.88
N ALA A 73 -7.35 -2.74 5.54
CA ALA A 73 -6.64 -3.94 5.12
C ALA A 73 -5.86 -3.73 3.82
N THR A 74 -6.44 -2.98 2.87
CA THR A 74 -5.78 -2.67 1.59
C THR A 74 -4.59 -1.74 1.81
N LEU A 75 -4.73 -0.70 2.62
CA LEU A 75 -3.64 0.22 2.95
C LEU A 75 -2.51 -0.49 3.71
N ALA A 76 -2.84 -1.35 4.67
CA ALA A 76 -1.85 -2.16 5.39
C ALA A 76 -1.10 -3.12 4.45
N ALA A 77 -1.80 -3.75 3.51
CA ALA A 77 -1.18 -4.60 2.51
C ALA A 77 -0.27 -3.81 1.55
N LEU A 78 -0.64 -2.58 1.19
CA LEU A 78 0.20 -1.69 0.39
C LEU A 78 1.49 -1.31 1.15
N ASP A 79 1.43 -1.13 2.46
CA ASP A 79 2.61 -0.85 3.28
C ASP A 79 3.55 -2.06 3.36
N SER A 80 3.04 -3.28 3.41
CA SER A 80 3.85 -4.51 3.54
C SER A 80 4.30 -5.11 2.20
N GLU A 81 3.40 -5.19 1.21
CA GLU A 81 3.61 -5.91 -0.05
C GLU A 81 3.62 -4.98 -1.28
N GLY A 82 3.13 -3.75 -1.12
CA GLY A 82 2.89 -2.82 -2.23
C GLY A 82 4.00 -1.78 -2.48
N ALA A 83 5.16 -1.86 -1.86
CA ALA A 83 6.22 -0.85 -1.96
C ALA A 83 6.59 -0.51 -3.43
N VAL A 84 6.63 -1.52 -4.30
CA VAL A 84 6.90 -1.36 -5.73
C VAL A 84 5.83 -0.54 -6.45
N LEU A 85 4.57 -0.66 -6.03
CA LEU A 85 3.46 0.11 -6.60
C LEU A 85 3.64 1.61 -6.34
N MET A 86 4.03 1.97 -5.13
CA MET A 86 4.21 3.37 -4.73
C MET A 86 5.49 3.98 -5.29
N SER A 87 6.55 3.19 -5.48
CA SER A 87 7.85 3.67 -5.97
C SER A 87 7.90 3.82 -7.48
N ARG A 88 7.07 3.10 -8.24
CA ARG A 88 7.04 3.17 -9.70
C ARG A 88 6.03 4.18 -10.23
N VAL A 89 6.29 4.64 -11.45
CA VAL A 89 5.34 5.43 -12.26
C VAL A 89 4.99 4.57 -13.48
N PRO A 90 3.89 3.80 -13.42
CA PRO A 90 3.46 2.98 -14.56
C PRO A 90 3.24 3.81 -15.82
N SER A 91 3.58 3.25 -16.98
CA SER A 91 3.58 3.98 -18.27
C SER A 91 2.22 4.55 -18.67
N ASP A 92 1.14 3.93 -18.21
CA ASP A 92 -0.24 4.33 -18.48
C ASP A 92 -0.97 4.93 -17.26
N VAL A 93 -0.26 5.22 -16.16
CA VAL A 93 -0.87 5.71 -14.91
C VAL A 93 -1.58 7.04 -15.07
N MET A 94 -1.12 7.90 -15.97
CA MET A 94 -1.72 9.21 -16.24
C MET A 94 -3.15 9.09 -16.83
N GLU A 95 -3.50 7.94 -17.40
CA GLU A 95 -4.89 7.64 -17.79
C GLU A 95 -5.82 7.49 -16.59
N TYR A 96 -5.30 7.17 -15.40
CA TYR A 96 -6.04 6.91 -14.16
C TYR A 96 -5.86 8.00 -13.11
N CYS A 97 -4.71 8.63 -13.05
CA CYS A 97 -4.34 9.63 -12.04
C CYS A 97 -3.33 10.61 -12.66
N PRO A 98 -3.80 11.73 -13.28
CA PRO A 98 -2.96 12.64 -14.05
C PRO A 98 -1.76 13.22 -13.29
N SER A 99 -1.90 13.46 -11.99
CA SER A 99 -0.84 14.02 -11.15
C SER A 99 0.02 12.95 -10.43
N TYR A 100 -0.16 11.65 -10.74
CA TYR A 100 0.46 10.55 -9.99
C TYR A 100 1.96 10.70 -9.79
N ALA A 101 2.68 11.13 -10.82
CA ALA A 101 4.13 11.25 -10.79
C ALA A 101 4.64 12.29 -9.76
N SER A 102 3.83 13.32 -9.47
CA SER A 102 4.13 14.37 -8.49
C SER A 102 3.52 14.13 -7.11
N GLN A 103 2.72 13.07 -6.93
CA GLN A 103 2.05 12.78 -5.68
C GLN A 103 2.99 12.22 -4.61
N SER A 104 2.65 12.52 -3.35
CA SER A 104 3.33 11.93 -2.19
C SER A 104 3.16 10.40 -2.16
N PRO A 105 4.00 9.67 -1.43
CA PRO A 105 3.84 8.23 -1.23
C PRO A 105 2.46 7.85 -0.69
N GLU A 106 1.90 8.67 0.23
CA GLU A 106 0.58 8.46 0.84
C GLU A 106 -0.52 8.59 -0.22
N ASN A 107 -0.45 9.61 -1.07
CA ASN A 107 -1.39 9.80 -2.17
C ASN A 107 -1.28 8.69 -3.23
N ARG A 108 -0.07 8.23 -3.54
CA ARG A 108 0.13 7.08 -4.42
C ARG A 108 -0.46 5.81 -3.80
N LYS A 109 -0.28 5.60 -2.49
CA LYS A 109 -0.92 4.49 -1.75
C LYS A 109 -2.45 4.58 -1.82
N ALA A 110 -3.01 5.76 -1.57
CA ALA A 110 -4.44 6.03 -1.68
C ALA A 110 -4.97 5.77 -3.10
N PHE A 111 -4.22 6.15 -4.14
CA PHE A 111 -4.56 5.85 -5.53
C PHE A 111 -4.65 4.33 -5.79
N TRP A 112 -3.68 3.54 -5.36
CA TRP A 112 -3.70 2.10 -5.58
C TRP A 112 -4.86 1.42 -4.84
N ALA A 113 -5.15 1.82 -3.59
CA ALA A 113 -6.32 1.36 -2.87
C ALA A 113 -7.62 1.76 -3.60
N GLY A 114 -7.72 3.00 -4.07
CA GLY A 114 -8.84 3.52 -4.85
C GLY A 114 -9.05 2.76 -6.15
N LEU A 115 -7.98 2.49 -6.91
CA LEU A 115 -8.03 1.71 -8.15
C LEU A 115 -8.59 0.30 -7.90
N LEU A 116 -8.08 -0.41 -6.89
CA LEU A 116 -8.56 -1.74 -6.53
C LEU A 116 -10.03 -1.70 -6.07
N SER A 117 -10.43 -0.68 -5.30
CA SER A 117 -11.82 -0.52 -4.87
C SER A 117 -12.78 -0.29 -6.04
N ALA A 118 -12.35 0.48 -7.05
CA ALA A 118 -13.14 0.71 -8.27
C ALA A 118 -13.23 -0.55 -9.13
N MET A 119 -12.18 -1.36 -9.17
CA MET A 119 -12.20 -2.66 -9.85
C MET A 119 -13.15 -3.65 -9.18
N ALA A 120 -13.20 -3.69 -7.85
CA ALA A 120 -14.08 -4.56 -7.08
C ALA A 120 -15.57 -4.35 -7.40
N LYS A 121 -15.97 -3.17 -7.87
CA LYS A 121 -17.32 -2.93 -8.42
C LYS A 121 -17.68 -3.93 -9.51
N TYR A 122 -16.74 -4.19 -10.44
CA TYR A 122 -16.98 -5.04 -11.62
C TYR A 122 -16.67 -6.51 -11.38
N GLU A 123 -15.88 -6.81 -10.36
CA GLU A 123 -15.57 -8.19 -9.99
C GLU A 123 -16.64 -8.82 -9.10
N SER A 124 -17.11 -8.11 -8.09
CA SER A 124 -18.02 -8.66 -7.09
C SER A 124 -19.21 -7.78 -6.73
N SER A 125 -19.36 -6.61 -7.35
CA SER A 125 -20.28 -5.55 -6.89
C SER A 125 -20.05 -5.16 -5.43
N HIS A 126 -18.78 -5.21 -5.00
CA HIS A 126 -18.35 -4.99 -3.62
C HIS A 126 -18.91 -6.03 -2.62
N ASN A 127 -19.17 -7.26 -3.06
CA ASN A 127 -19.58 -8.33 -2.17
C ASN A 127 -18.36 -9.19 -1.78
N PRO A 128 -17.91 -9.16 -0.52
CA PRO A 128 -16.73 -9.93 -0.08
C PRO A 128 -16.96 -11.44 -0.09
N ARG A 129 -18.22 -11.89 -0.17
CA ARG A 129 -18.58 -13.31 -0.23
C ARG A 129 -18.99 -13.77 -1.62
N ALA A 130 -18.78 -12.95 -2.65
CA ALA A 130 -19.10 -13.31 -4.01
C ALA A 130 -18.33 -14.56 -4.47
N LYS A 131 -19.03 -15.40 -5.24
CA LYS A 131 -18.48 -16.61 -5.87
C LYS A 131 -18.85 -16.61 -7.34
N GLY A 132 -17.86 -16.47 -8.22
CA GLY A 132 -18.02 -16.51 -9.67
C GLY A 132 -17.48 -17.81 -10.28
N GLY A 133 -17.85 -18.08 -11.54
CA GLY A 133 -17.34 -19.23 -12.29
C GLY A 133 -17.56 -20.59 -11.60
N GLY A 134 -18.76 -20.82 -11.07
CA GLY A 134 -19.06 -22.05 -10.31
C GLY A 134 -18.31 -22.14 -8.96
N GLY A 135 -17.96 -21.00 -8.34
CA GLY A 135 -17.24 -20.95 -7.07
C GLY A 135 -15.73 -20.87 -7.18
N ARG A 136 -15.19 -20.88 -8.41
CA ARG A 136 -13.74 -20.79 -8.68
C ARG A 136 -13.15 -19.45 -8.27
N TYR A 137 -13.84 -18.37 -8.56
CA TYR A 137 -13.43 -17.00 -8.28
C TYR A 137 -14.15 -16.50 -7.03
N GLN A 138 -13.43 -15.89 -6.11
CA GLN A 138 -13.94 -15.60 -4.78
C GLN A 138 -13.60 -14.18 -4.31
N GLY A 139 -14.50 -13.62 -3.52
CA GLY A 139 -14.31 -12.39 -2.76
C GLY A 139 -14.38 -11.11 -3.59
N LEU A 140 -13.92 -10.01 -2.99
CA LEU A 140 -14.00 -8.67 -3.58
C LEU A 140 -13.36 -8.58 -4.96
N MET A 141 -12.19 -9.20 -5.13
CA MET A 141 -11.40 -9.15 -6.34
C MET A 141 -11.46 -10.43 -7.18
N GLN A 142 -12.40 -11.33 -6.88
CA GLN A 142 -12.65 -12.57 -7.61
C GLN A 142 -11.37 -13.37 -7.91
N ILE A 143 -10.57 -13.61 -6.87
CA ILE A 143 -9.31 -14.35 -6.97
C ILE A 143 -9.59 -15.84 -6.84
N SER A 144 -9.04 -16.66 -7.74
CA SER A 144 -9.15 -18.11 -7.62
C SER A 144 -8.16 -18.67 -6.59
N THR A 145 -8.50 -19.82 -5.97
CA THR A 145 -7.59 -20.50 -5.05
C THR A 145 -6.26 -20.89 -5.74
N ALA A 146 -6.29 -21.21 -7.02
CA ALA A 146 -5.09 -21.50 -7.79
C ALA A 146 -4.22 -20.25 -7.95
N THR A 147 -4.83 -19.12 -8.33
CA THR A 147 -4.13 -17.83 -8.42
C THR A 147 -3.54 -17.45 -7.06
N ALA A 148 -4.32 -17.51 -5.98
CA ALA A 148 -3.84 -17.20 -4.64
C ALA A 148 -2.60 -18.03 -4.27
N ARG A 149 -2.62 -19.34 -4.52
CA ARG A 149 -1.44 -20.19 -4.30
C ARG A 149 -0.23 -19.81 -5.14
N ASN A 150 -0.44 -19.54 -6.43
CA ASN A 150 0.65 -19.16 -7.35
C ASN A 150 1.37 -17.88 -6.91
N PHE A 151 0.64 -16.95 -6.31
CA PHE A 151 1.21 -15.71 -5.78
C PHE A 151 1.59 -15.80 -4.29
N GLY A 152 1.49 -16.97 -3.67
CA GLY A 152 1.83 -17.17 -2.26
C GLY A 152 0.97 -16.32 -1.33
N CYS A 153 -0.34 -16.25 -1.59
CA CYS A 153 -1.30 -15.55 -0.75
C CYS A 153 -1.80 -16.47 0.36
N ASP A 154 -1.97 -15.91 1.55
CA ASP A 154 -2.48 -16.61 2.72
C ASP A 154 -3.97 -16.32 2.97
N GLY A 155 -4.61 -17.23 3.70
CA GLY A 155 -5.99 -17.07 4.13
C GLY A 155 -7.04 -17.42 3.07
N SER A 156 -8.31 -17.24 3.44
CA SER A 156 -9.45 -17.52 2.57
C SER A 156 -9.73 -16.33 1.64
N MET A 157 -9.93 -16.59 0.37
CA MET A 157 -10.34 -15.55 -0.60
C MET A 157 -11.78 -15.06 -0.39
N LEU A 158 -12.55 -15.67 0.50
CA LEU A 158 -13.86 -15.17 1.00
C LEU A 158 -13.72 -14.27 2.23
N ASP A 159 -12.52 -14.16 2.80
CA ASP A 159 -12.19 -13.14 3.78
C ASP A 159 -11.74 -11.87 3.03
N ALA A 160 -12.39 -10.74 3.31
CA ALA A 160 -12.13 -9.50 2.59
C ALA A 160 -10.69 -8.99 2.77
N LYS A 161 -10.12 -9.16 3.97
CA LYS A 161 -8.76 -8.69 4.28
C LYS A 161 -7.72 -9.53 3.53
N ALA A 162 -7.86 -10.87 3.60
CA ALA A 162 -6.98 -11.78 2.86
C ALA A 162 -7.11 -11.57 1.34
N ASN A 163 -8.33 -11.36 0.84
CA ASN A 163 -8.59 -11.11 -0.58
C ASN A 163 -7.90 -9.83 -1.08
N MET A 164 -8.01 -8.74 -0.30
CA MET A 164 -7.36 -7.46 -0.67
C MET A 164 -5.85 -7.51 -0.52
N ALA A 165 -5.31 -8.19 0.50
CA ALA A 165 -3.87 -8.40 0.63
C ALA A 165 -3.31 -9.19 -0.57
N CYS A 166 -4.01 -10.25 -0.97
CA CYS A 166 -3.66 -11.02 -2.17
C CYS A 166 -3.73 -10.16 -3.44
N ALA A 167 -4.77 -9.32 -3.59
CA ALA A 167 -4.90 -8.42 -4.74
C ALA A 167 -3.74 -7.43 -4.83
N VAL A 168 -3.29 -6.86 -3.71
CA VAL A 168 -2.12 -5.98 -3.66
C VAL A 168 -0.87 -6.73 -4.10
N LYS A 169 -0.64 -7.93 -3.59
CA LYS A 169 0.53 -8.77 -3.93
C LYS A 169 0.57 -9.12 -5.41
N ILE A 170 -0.56 -9.50 -5.99
CA ILE A 170 -0.69 -9.76 -7.44
C ILE A 170 -0.40 -8.48 -8.23
N ALA A 171 -1.05 -7.35 -7.88
CA ALA A 171 -0.84 -6.08 -8.57
C ALA A 171 0.62 -5.62 -8.51
N ALA A 172 1.26 -5.74 -7.34
CA ALA A 172 2.67 -5.41 -7.15
C ALA A 172 3.58 -6.26 -8.06
N THR A 173 3.33 -7.56 -8.13
CA THR A 173 4.09 -8.47 -9.01
C THR A 173 3.92 -8.08 -10.48
N GLN A 174 2.69 -7.85 -10.93
CA GLN A 174 2.40 -7.53 -12.33
C GLN A 174 2.96 -6.16 -12.74
N VAL A 175 2.85 -5.15 -11.88
CA VAL A 175 3.44 -3.83 -12.14
C VAL A 175 4.97 -3.88 -12.08
N SER A 176 5.54 -4.71 -11.22
CA SER A 176 7.00 -4.93 -11.20
C SER A 176 7.52 -5.46 -12.54
N GLN A 177 6.77 -6.36 -13.17
CA GLN A 177 7.13 -6.98 -14.46
C GLN A 177 6.95 -6.02 -15.64
N ASP A 178 5.81 -5.34 -15.70
CA ASP A 178 5.38 -4.64 -16.91
C ASP A 178 5.50 -3.11 -16.83
N ASN A 179 5.67 -2.55 -15.64
CA ASN A 179 5.58 -1.11 -15.37
C ASN A 179 4.34 -0.45 -16.01
N ALA A 180 3.18 -1.12 -15.90
CA ALA A 180 1.91 -0.69 -16.46
C ALA A 180 0.74 -1.09 -15.56
N ILE A 181 -0.40 -0.39 -15.67
CA ILE A 181 -1.67 -0.78 -15.05
C ILE A 181 -2.44 -1.72 -15.98
N ALA A 182 -2.64 -1.33 -17.24
CA ALA A 182 -3.43 -2.11 -18.18
C ALA A 182 -2.83 -2.21 -19.58
N ARG A 183 -2.06 -1.25 -20.02
CA ARG A 183 -1.60 -1.16 -21.40
C ARG A 183 -0.09 -1.04 -21.49
N GLY A 184 0.45 -1.68 -22.54
CA GLY A 184 1.84 -1.59 -22.94
C GLY A 184 2.02 -2.06 -24.36
N ASN A 185 3.23 -2.04 -24.87
CA ASN A 185 3.54 -2.53 -26.21
C ASN A 185 3.17 -4.02 -26.31
N GLY A 186 2.21 -4.34 -27.17
CA GLY A 186 1.84 -5.72 -27.50
C GLY A 186 0.76 -6.35 -26.63
N GLY A 187 -0.17 -5.58 -26.03
CA GLY A 187 -1.37 -6.14 -25.42
C GLY A 187 -1.64 -5.69 -23.98
N TRP A 188 -2.33 -6.55 -23.22
CA TRP A 188 -2.67 -6.29 -21.82
C TRP A 188 -1.47 -6.55 -20.92
N ARG A 189 -1.18 -5.59 -20.04
CA ARG A 189 -0.02 -5.57 -19.17
C ARG A 189 -0.41 -5.26 -17.73
N GLY A 190 0.54 -5.39 -16.82
CA GLY A 190 0.36 -5.03 -15.44
C GLY A 190 -0.87 -5.67 -14.81
N VAL A 191 -1.64 -4.90 -14.06
CA VAL A 191 -2.85 -5.35 -13.34
C VAL A 191 -3.88 -6.00 -14.28
N ALA A 192 -3.98 -5.55 -15.54
CA ALA A 192 -4.90 -6.13 -16.52
C ALA A 192 -4.57 -7.57 -16.92
N ARG A 193 -3.41 -8.12 -16.54
CA ARG A 193 -3.11 -9.55 -16.76
C ARG A 193 -4.06 -10.46 -15.99
N ASP A 194 -4.48 -10.05 -14.79
CA ASP A 194 -5.32 -10.87 -13.93
C ASP A 194 -6.77 -10.39 -13.90
N TRP A 195 -7.04 -9.11 -14.25
CA TRP A 195 -8.38 -8.54 -14.09
C TRP A 195 -9.01 -8.06 -15.40
N MET A 196 -10.10 -8.73 -15.79
CA MET A 196 -10.87 -8.45 -17.01
C MET A 196 -11.50 -7.05 -17.09
N PRO A 197 -11.94 -6.40 -16.00
CA PRO A 197 -12.48 -5.04 -16.09
C PRO A 197 -11.53 -4.05 -16.73
N LEU A 198 -10.25 -4.16 -16.51
CA LEU A 198 -9.24 -3.31 -17.15
C LEU A 198 -9.03 -3.60 -18.64
N ARG A 199 -9.43 -4.78 -19.12
CA ARG A 199 -9.41 -5.15 -20.54
C ARG A 199 -10.65 -4.63 -21.30
N ASN A 200 -11.75 -4.41 -20.62
CA ASN A 200 -12.97 -3.87 -21.20
C ASN A 200 -12.89 -2.34 -21.31
N LYS A 201 -13.08 -1.78 -22.51
CA LYS A 201 -12.92 -0.34 -22.77
C LYS A 201 -13.85 0.53 -21.90
N ALA A 202 -15.12 0.15 -21.78
CA ALA A 202 -16.11 0.93 -21.03
C ALA A 202 -15.80 0.88 -19.51
N LYS A 203 -15.61 -0.34 -18.96
CA LYS A 203 -15.30 -0.50 -17.54
C LYS A 203 -13.99 0.20 -17.16
N ARG A 204 -12.96 0.08 -17.99
CA ARG A 204 -11.68 0.77 -17.77
C ARG A 204 -11.85 2.29 -17.77
N ALA A 205 -12.65 2.83 -18.69
CA ALA A 205 -12.93 4.25 -18.75
C ALA A 205 -13.69 4.75 -17.50
N GLU A 206 -14.65 3.96 -16.98
CA GLU A 206 -15.35 4.29 -15.74
C GLU A 206 -14.41 4.25 -14.52
N ILE A 207 -13.58 3.21 -14.41
CA ILE A 207 -12.57 3.10 -13.34
C ILE A 207 -11.65 4.32 -13.39
N ALA A 208 -11.07 4.63 -14.55
CA ALA A 208 -10.19 5.79 -14.73
C ALA A 208 -10.92 7.11 -14.46
N GLY A 209 -12.16 7.25 -14.91
CA GLY A 209 -12.98 8.44 -14.68
C GLY A 209 -13.30 8.66 -13.19
N TRP A 210 -13.43 7.59 -12.42
CA TRP A 210 -13.62 7.69 -10.99
C TRP A 210 -12.31 8.06 -10.26
N THR A 211 -11.19 7.36 -10.53
CA THR A 211 -9.91 7.63 -9.86
C THR A 211 -9.41 9.04 -10.10
N LYS A 212 -9.53 9.58 -11.33
CA LYS A 212 -9.15 10.96 -11.68
C LYS A 212 -9.83 12.03 -10.84
N LYS A 213 -11.02 11.75 -10.32
CA LYS A 213 -11.80 12.73 -9.54
C LYS A 213 -11.35 12.82 -8.08
N GLN A 214 -10.58 11.84 -7.61
CA GLN A 214 -10.20 11.77 -6.21
C GLN A 214 -9.14 12.81 -5.85
N ALA A 215 -9.14 13.28 -4.60
CA ALA A 215 -8.22 14.30 -4.12
C ALA A 215 -6.74 13.88 -4.28
N TYR A 216 -6.45 12.61 -4.05
CA TYR A 216 -5.11 12.04 -4.21
C TYR A 216 -4.61 11.93 -5.67
N CYS A 217 -5.42 12.35 -6.64
CA CYS A 217 -5.07 12.40 -8.08
C CYS A 217 -5.15 13.83 -8.69
N LYS A 218 -5.17 14.86 -7.82
CA LYS A 218 -5.27 16.27 -8.23
C LYS A 218 -4.02 17.06 -7.89
#